data_baf6c13b2918a98ed95aa60154c64e9e
#
_entry.id   baf6c13b2918a98ed95aa60154c64e9e
#
_cell.length_a   1.000
_cell.length_b   1.000
_cell.length_c   1.000
_cell.angle_alpha   90.00
_cell.angle_beta   90.00
_cell.angle_gamma   90.00
#
_symmetry.space_group_name_H-M   'P 1'
#
loop_
_entity.id
_entity.type
_entity.pdbx_description
1 polymer ?
#
loop_
_entity_poly.entity_id
_entity_poly.type
_entity_poly.pdbx_seq_one_letter_code
_entity_poly.pdbx_strand_id
1 'polypeptide(L)'
;MKKLFLSCIALLSIELFCACGSEDGASAKAEGTYMTLRETNMVNLPPTIPFTPVKDRVTVKVKAVTDDMVDVTIPSMTYKFNGTDMVIPVFTIHNLPVLDAGKEGVIIPIHDFKEKVDNKDVIGKIEVEIEPDGEFDMDLTFKYGSMPFGLKQEYESLRD
;
A
#
# COMPACT_ATOMS: atom_id res chain seq x y z
N MET A 1 8.32 -35.98 -9.50
CA MET A 1 8.97 -37.09 -8.75
C MET A 1 9.12 -36.65 -7.30
N LYS A 2 8.44 -37.39 -6.41
CA LYS A 2 8.46 -37.17 -4.96
C LYS A 2 9.86 -37.48 -4.42
N LYS A 3 10.40 -36.61 -3.56
CA LYS A 3 11.41 -37.04 -2.58
C LYS A 3 11.01 -36.55 -1.20
N LEU A 4 10.46 -37.49 -0.46
CA LEU A 4 10.46 -37.50 1.00
C LEU A 4 11.91 -37.47 1.48
N PHE A 5 12.20 -36.64 2.51
CA PHE A 5 13.29 -36.92 3.42
C PHE A 5 12.79 -36.87 4.86
N LEU A 6 12.96 -38.02 5.45
CA LEU A 6 12.63 -38.41 6.81
C LEU A 6 13.68 -37.89 7.78
N SER A 7 13.20 -37.38 8.89
CA SER A 7 13.71 -37.46 10.28
C SER A 7 15.22 -37.62 10.53
N CYS A 8 15.77 -36.70 11.29
CA CYS A 8 16.73 -37.03 12.38
C CYS A 8 16.50 -36.09 13.56
N ILE A 9 15.98 -36.67 14.62
CA ILE A 9 15.95 -36.10 15.97
C ILE A 9 17.37 -36.22 16.51
N ALA A 10 17.96 -35.10 16.93
CA ALA A 10 19.09 -35.09 17.84
C ALA A 10 18.84 -34.00 18.88
N LEU A 11 18.70 -34.48 20.13
CA LEU A 11 18.62 -33.70 21.37
C LEU A 11 19.97 -33.03 21.68
N LEU A 12 19.88 -32.02 22.52
CA LEU A 12 20.85 -31.32 23.37
C LEU A 12 21.62 -30.17 22.69
N SER A 13 21.27 -28.95 23.04
CA SER A 13 21.87 -28.25 24.18
C SER A 13 21.12 -26.92 24.39
N ILE A 14 20.71 -26.71 25.63
CA ILE A 14 20.16 -25.43 26.11
C ILE A 14 21.34 -24.47 26.19
N GLU A 15 21.43 -23.56 25.21
CA GLU A 15 22.15 -22.31 25.41
C GLU A 15 21.13 -21.23 25.48
N LEU A 16 20.87 -20.72 26.69
CA LEU A 16 20.21 -19.46 26.93
C LEU A 16 21.09 -18.34 26.34
N PHE A 17 20.93 -18.09 25.07
CA PHE A 17 21.22 -16.76 24.52
C PHE A 17 19.95 -15.93 24.66
N CYS A 18 19.91 -15.10 25.71
CA CYS A 18 19.15 -13.86 25.68
C CYS A 18 19.71 -12.99 24.54
N ALA A 19 19.43 -13.34 23.33
CA ALA A 19 19.42 -12.38 22.24
C ALA A 19 18.15 -11.56 22.43
N CYS A 20 18.27 -10.45 23.17
CA CYS A 20 17.35 -9.34 23.11
C CYS A 20 17.53 -8.70 21.72
N GLY A 21 17.14 -9.40 20.67
CA GLY A 21 16.83 -8.84 19.38
C GLY A 21 15.38 -8.37 19.50
N SER A 22 15.15 -7.07 19.59
CA SER A 22 13.87 -6.52 19.24
C SER A 22 13.63 -6.92 17.79
N GLU A 23 12.82 -7.96 17.55
CA GLU A 23 12.28 -8.19 16.23
C GLU A 23 11.42 -6.98 15.96
N ASP A 24 11.94 -6.08 15.13
CA ASP A 24 11.16 -4.92 14.67
C ASP A 24 9.88 -5.46 14.07
N GLY A 25 8.73 -4.96 14.55
CA GLY A 25 7.42 -5.39 14.07
C GLY A 25 7.29 -5.17 12.56
N ALA A 26 6.32 -5.84 11.94
CA ALA A 26 6.09 -5.69 10.49
C ALA A 26 5.90 -4.22 10.07
N SER A 27 5.29 -3.41 10.93
CA SER A 27 5.09 -1.98 10.72
C SER A 27 6.38 -1.18 10.65
N ALA A 28 7.38 -1.51 11.49
CA ALA A 28 8.68 -0.85 11.46
C ALA A 28 9.45 -1.16 10.16
N LYS A 29 9.27 -2.36 9.60
CA LYS A 29 9.82 -2.73 8.29
C LYS A 29 9.11 -2.01 7.14
N ALA A 30 7.82 -1.70 7.31
CA ALA A 30 7.02 -0.98 6.32
C ALA A 30 7.20 0.54 6.38
N GLU A 31 7.66 1.07 7.52
CA GLU A 31 7.80 2.51 7.70
C GLU A 31 8.80 3.13 6.74
N GLY A 32 8.33 4.11 5.96
CA GLY A 32 9.20 4.72 4.97
C GLY A 32 8.56 5.85 4.17
N THR A 33 9.36 6.36 3.26
CA THR A 33 8.96 7.37 2.28
C THR A 33 9.36 6.86 0.90
N TYR A 34 8.37 6.54 0.08
CA TYR A 34 8.55 5.84 -1.19
C TYR A 34 8.31 6.78 -2.35
N MET A 35 9.32 6.95 -3.20
CA MET A 35 9.17 7.69 -4.47
C MET A 35 8.67 6.74 -5.54
N THR A 36 7.51 7.05 -6.11
CA THR A 36 6.81 6.16 -7.03
C THR A 36 6.37 6.88 -8.30
N LEU A 37 6.17 6.10 -9.36
CA LEU A 37 5.37 6.50 -10.51
C LEU A 37 3.92 6.09 -10.24
N ARG A 38 3.04 7.07 -10.17
CA ARG A 38 1.60 6.82 -10.05
C ARG A 38 0.94 6.86 -11.42
N GLU A 39 0.20 5.82 -11.76
CA GLU A 39 -0.74 5.83 -12.88
C GLU A 39 -2.17 5.87 -12.35
N THR A 40 -2.97 6.83 -12.82
CA THR A 40 -4.37 6.98 -12.43
C THR A 40 -5.30 6.74 -13.60
N ASN A 41 -6.23 5.83 -13.41
CA ASN A 41 -7.31 5.49 -14.34
C ASN A 41 -8.69 5.66 -13.68
N MET A 42 -9.74 5.79 -14.48
CA MET A 42 -11.12 5.71 -14.00
C MET A 42 -11.68 4.31 -14.15
N VAL A 43 -12.41 3.85 -13.12
CA VAL A 43 -13.10 2.56 -13.12
C VAL A 43 -14.58 2.74 -13.41
N ASN A 44 -15.15 1.79 -14.17
CA ASN A 44 -16.55 1.76 -14.54
C ASN A 44 -17.02 3.01 -15.35
N LEU A 45 -16.09 3.63 -16.07
CA LEU A 45 -16.42 4.74 -16.96
C LEU A 45 -17.12 4.21 -18.23
N PRO A 46 -18.27 4.77 -18.62
CA PRO A 46 -18.88 4.42 -19.89
C PRO A 46 -17.92 4.67 -21.07
N PRO A 47 -17.88 3.80 -22.09
CA PRO A 47 -16.96 3.96 -23.22
C PRO A 47 -17.15 5.27 -24.02
N THR A 48 -18.30 5.91 -23.84
CA THR A 48 -18.64 7.18 -24.48
C THR A 48 -18.02 8.40 -23.79
N ILE A 49 -17.45 8.23 -22.60
CA ILE A 49 -16.80 9.30 -21.84
C ILE A 49 -15.29 9.13 -21.96
N PRO A 50 -14.58 10.01 -22.66
CA PRO A 50 -13.15 9.91 -22.80
C PRO A 50 -12.46 10.25 -21.47
N PHE A 51 -11.48 9.44 -21.09
CA PHE A 51 -10.55 9.71 -20.00
C PHE A 51 -9.14 9.37 -20.45
N THR A 52 -8.21 10.26 -20.20
CA THR A 52 -6.80 10.00 -20.45
C THR A 52 -6.13 9.68 -19.13
N PRO A 53 -5.49 8.50 -18.98
CA PRO A 53 -4.75 8.16 -17.78
C PRO A 53 -3.71 9.23 -17.43
N VAL A 54 -3.59 9.53 -16.14
CA VAL A 54 -2.63 10.51 -15.64
C VAL A 54 -1.47 9.76 -15.04
N LYS A 55 -0.24 10.10 -15.47
CA LYS A 55 1.00 9.57 -14.87
C LYS A 55 1.79 10.70 -14.25
N ASP A 56 2.18 10.53 -13.00
CA ASP A 56 2.99 11.51 -12.28
C ASP A 56 3.94 10.83 -11.28
N ARG A 57 5.02 11.53 -10.95
CA ARG A 57 5.95 11.10 -9.88
C ARG A 57 5.45 11.66 -8.57
N VAL A 58 5.27 10.79 -7.60
CA VAL A 58 4.74 11.17 -6.29
C VAL A 58 5.49 10.46 -5.17
N THR A 59 5.23 10.94 -3.95
CA THR A 59 5.80 10.36 -2.75
C THR A 59 4.68 9.84 -1.87
N VAL A 60 4.70 8.55 -1.58
CA VAL A 60 3.84 7.89 -0.60
C VAL A 60 4.59 7.80 0.72
N LYS A 61 3.89 8.03 1.83
CA LYS A 61 4.47 7.89 3.17
C LYS A 61 3.74 6.79 3.93
N VAL A 62 4.50 5.88 4.51
CA VAL A 62 4.01 4.84 5.41
C VAL A 62 4.57 5.12 6.78
N LYS A 63 3.72 5.16 7.80
CA LYS A 63 4.08 5.44 9.19
C LYS A 63 3.60 4.33 10.10
N ALA A 64 4.48 3.76 10.90
CA ALA A 64 4.12 2.79 11.92
C ALA A 64 3.21 3.42 12.99
N VAL A 65 2.17 2.70 13.38
CA VAL A 65 1.22 3.08 14.46
C VAL A 65 1.33 2.12 15.63
N THR A 66 1.33 0.82 15.35
CA THR A 66 1.61 -0.27 16.30
C THR A 66 2.55 -1.26 15.63
N ASP A 67 2.91 -2.37 16.27
CA ASP A 67 3.81 -3.38 15.72
C ASP A 67 3.30 -4.04 14.44
N ASP A 68 1.97 -4.00 14.22
CA ASP A 68 1.25 -4.67 13.13
C ASP A 68 0.30 -3.74 12.36
N MET A 69 0.35 -2.43 12.60
CA MET A 69 -0.51 -1.44 11.94
C MET A 69 0.28 -0.23 11.44
N VAL A 70 -0.11 0.25 10.28
CA VAL A 70 0.47 1.45 9.66
C VAL A 70 -0.60 2.41 9.18
N ASP A 71 -0.21 3.68 9.04
CA ASP A 71 -0.94 4.71 8.31
C ASP A 71 -0.26 4.93 6.96
N VAL A 72 -1.05 5.01 5.89
CA VAL A 72 -0.54 5.28 4.53
C VAL A 72 -1.08 6.62 4.05
N THR A 73 -0.18 7.57 3.78
CA THR A 73 -0.53 8.90 3.29
C THR A 73 -0.43 8.94 1.76
N ILE A 74 -1.58 9.20 1.13
CA ILE A 74 -1.76 9.31 -0.31
C ILE A 74 -1.58 10.77 -0.72
N PRO A 75 -0.66 11.08 -1.65
CA PRO A 75 -0.45 12.44 -2.13
C PRO A 75 -1.65 12.97 -2.91
N SER A 76 -1.84 14.30 -2.87
CA SER A 76 -2.87 14.97 -3.65
C SER A 76 -2.74 14.69 -5.15
N MET A 77 -3.84 14.83 -5.87
CA MET A 77 -3.84 14.73 -7.32
C MET A 77 -4.78 15.74 -7.97
N THR A 78 -4.46 16.10 -9.19
CA THR A 78 -5.35 16.86 -10.07
C THR A 78 -5.50 16.12 -11.39
N TYR A 79 -6.72 15.93 -11.84
CA TYR A 79 -7.00 15.32 -13.14
C TYR A 79 -8.13 16.07 -13.85
N LYS A 80 -8.24 15.92 -15.17
CA LYS A 80 -9.30 16.53 -15.95
C LYS A 80 -10.43 15.53 -16.19
N PHE A 81 -11.64 15.96 -15.89
CA PHE A 81 -12.84 15.23 -16.22
C PHE A 81 -13.85 16.15 -16.92
N ASN A 82 -14.25 15.81 -18.14
CA ASN A 82 -15.11 16.64 -18.98
C ASN A 82 -14.62 18.11 -19.09
N GLY A 83 -13.31 18.31 -19.23
CA GLY A 83 -12.70 19.63 -19.33
C GLY A 83 -12.56 20.41 -18.01
N THR A 84 -13.06 19.87 -16.90
CA THR A 84 -12.98 20.48 -15.57
C THR A 84 -11.85 19.86 -14.77
N ASP A 85 -11.06 20.69 -14.10
CA ASP A 85 -10.03 20.20 -13.18
C ASP A 85 -10.68 19.70 -11.88
N MET A 86 -10.43 18.44 -11.58
CA MET A 86 -10.85 17.78 -10.35
C MET A 86 -9.65 17.62 -9.44
N VAL A 87 -9.76 18.10 -8.21
CA VAL A 87 -8.71 18.04 -7.21
C VAL A 87 -9.12 17.07 -6.11
N ILE A 88 -8.25 16.10 -5.82
CA ILE A 88 -8.33 15.26 -4.63
C ILE A 88 -7.20 15.71 -3.71
N PRO A 89 -7.50 16.17 -2.49
CA PRO A 89 -6.48 16.60 -1.55
C PRO A 89 -5.68 15.39 -1.05
N VAL A 90 -4.56 15.65 -0.38
CA VAL A 90 -3.82 14.64 0.37
C VAL A 90 -4.73 14.01 1.42
N PHE A 91 -4.65 12.70 1.59
CA PHE A 91 -5.38 12.00 2.66
C PHE A 91 -4.55 10.84 3.22
N THR A 92 -4.90 10.41 4.42
CA THR A 92 -4.26 9.29 5.09
C THR A 92 -5.29 8.19 5.31
N ILE A 93 -4.91 6.96 4.99
CA ILE A 93 -5.67 5.76 5.31
C ILE A 93 -5.07 5.24 6.61
N HIS A 94 -5.91 5.14 7.64
CA HIS A 94 -5.46 4.86 8.99
C HIS A 94 -5.59 3.38 9.37
N ASN A 95 -4.67 2.93 10.26
CA ASN A 95 -4.73 1.62 10.91
C ASN A 95 -4.84 0.44 9.95
N LEU A 96 -4.07 0.47 8.87
CA LEU A 96 -3.98 -0.65 7.94
C LEU A 96 -3.17 -1.80 8.56
N PRO A 97 -3.68 -3.03 8.53
CA PRO A 97 -2.93 -4.18 9.00
C PRO A 97 -1.73 -4.44 8.09
N VAL A 98 -0.57 -4.71 8.68
CA VAL A 98 0.64 -5.07 7.95
C VAL A 98 1.16 -6.42 8.43
N LEU A 99 1.54 -7.27 7.50
CA LEU A 99 2.01 -8.63 7.72
C LEU A 99 3.47 -8.75 7.29
N ASP A 100 4.25 -9.43 8.11
CA ASP A 100 5.62 -9.81 7.74
C ASP A 100 5.57 -11.04 6.82
N ALA A 101 5.98 -10.89 5.59
CA ALA A 101 6.10 -11.96 4.60
C ALA A 101 7.51 -12.59 4.58
N GLY A 102 8.32 -12.32 5.61
CA GLY A 102 9.65 -12.87 5.77
C GLY A 102 10.62 -12.41 4.70
N LYS A 103 11.06 -13.34 3.85
CA LYS A 103 12.00 -13.03 2.76
C LYS A 103 11.41 -12.22 1.61
N GLU A 104 10.10 -12.16 1.53
CA GLU A 104 9.34 -11.41 0.52
C GLU A 104 9.03 -9.98 0.98
N GLY A 105 9.48 -9.60 2.19
CA GLY A 105 9.28 -8.27 2.73
C GLY A 105 8.05 -8.16 3.61
N VAL A 106 7.26 -7.12 3.43
CA VAL A 106 6.02 -6.87 4.18
C VAL A 106 4.88 -6.55 3.23
N ILE A 107 3.67 -6.96 3.60
CA ILE A 107 2.46 -6.73 2.81
C ILE A 107 1.37 -6.08 3.65
N ILE A 108 0.62 -5.17 3.03
CA ILE A 108 -0.69 -4.75 3.49
C ILE A 108 -1.68 -5.49 2.59
N PRO A 109 -2.39 -6.51 3.11
CA PRO A 109 -3.33 -7.29 2.30
C PRO A 109 -4.49 -6.40 1.84
N ILE A 110 -5.21 -6.85 0.82
CA ILE A 110 -6.39 -6.10 0.32
C ILE A 110 -7.29 -5.72 1.50
N HIS A 111 -7.43 -4.41 1.71
CA HIS A 111 -8.17 -3.84 2.83
C HIS A 111 -9.17 -2.78 2.35
N ASP A 112 -10.44 -2.93 2.79
CA ASP A 112 -11.46 -1.91 2.57
C ASP A 112 -11.27 -0.78 3.58
N PHE A 113 -11.33 0.48 3.13
CA PHE A 113 -11.20 1.63 4.00
C PHE A 113 -12.30 2.67 3.78
N LYS A 114 -12.51 3.47 4.80
CA LYS A 114 -13.38 4.65 4.75
C LYS A 114 -12.77 5.76 5.59
N GLU A 115 -12.37 6.83 4.90
CA GLU A 115 -11.80 8.02 5.50
C GLU A 115 -12.65 9.25 5.21
N LYS A 116 -12.38 10.35 5.90
CA LYS A 116 -13.02 11.65 5.67
C LYS A 116 -11.97 12.72 5.37
N VAL A 117 -12.17 13.41 4.24
CA VAL A 117 -11.29 14.49 3.78
C VAL A 117 -12.13 15.66 3.30
N ASP A 118 -11.92 16.84 3.86
CA ASP A 118 -12.71 18.06 3.55
C ASP A 118 -14.23 17.81 3.62
N ASN A 119 -14.70 17.10 4.65
CA ASN A 119 -16.08 16.70 4.87
C ASN A 119 -16.66 15.77 3.77
N LYS A 120 -15.84 15.20 2.90
CA LYS A 120 -16.23 14.20 1.91
C LYS A 120 -15.71 12.83 2.31
N ASP A 121 -16.49 11.79 2.07
CA ASP A 121 -16.05 10.42 2.30
C ASP A 121 -15.07 10.01 1.19
N VAL A 122 -13.98 9.32 1.58
CA VAL A 122 -13.09 8.57 0.69
C VAL A 122 -13.28 7.11 1.02
N ILE A 123 -13.84 6.36 0.10
CA ILE A 123 -14.17 4.93 0.32
C ILE A 123 -13.50 4.11 -0.76
N GLY A 124 -12.78 3.08 -0.37
CA GLY A 124 -12.05 2.27 -1.34
C GLY A 124 -11.40 1.03 -0.78
N LYS A 125 -10.46 0.52 -1.56
CA LYS A 125 -9.60 -0.62 -1.25
C LYS A 125 -8.16 -0.27 -1.53
N ILE A 126 -7.28 -0.78 -0.70
CA ILE A 126 -5.82 -0.64 -0.84
C ILE A 126 -5.16 -2.02 -0.69
N GLU A 127 -4.09 -2.22 -1.43
CA GLU A 127 -3.14 -3.32 -1.29
C GLU A 127 -1.74 -2.76 -1.45
N VAL A 128 -0.78 -3.20 -0.64
CA VAL A 128 0.62 -2.73 -0.73
C VAL A 128 1.56 -3.90 -0.55
N GLU A 129 2.63 -3.91 -1.34
CA GLU A 129 3.78 -4.80 -1.21
C GLU A 129 5.03 -3.95 -1.05
N ILE A 130 5.87 -4.30 -0.09
CA ILE A 130 7.17 -3.65 0.16
C ILE A 130 8.22 -4.73 0.25
N GLU A 131 9.09 -4.81 -0.76
CA GLU A 131 10.16 -5.79 -0.81
C GLU A 131 11.30 -5.44 0.17
N PRO A 132 12.15 -6.40 0.55
CA PRO A 132 13.24 -6.18 1.49
C PRO A 132 14.28 -5.16 1.03
N ASP A 133 14.43 -4.94 -0.27
CA ASP A 133 15.30 -3.93 -0.89
C ASP A 133 14.68 -2.53 -0.95
N GLY A 134 13.41 -2.40 -0.48
CA GLY A 134 12.67 -1.14 -0.44
C GLY A 134 11.84 -0.87 -1.68
N GLU A 135 11.73 -1.83 -2.61
CA GLU A 135 10.77 -1.71 -3.73
C GLU A 135 9.35 -1.67 -3.18
N PHE A 136 8.55 -0.73 -3.67
CA PHE A 136 7.20 -0.44 -3.17
C PHE A 136 6.22 -0.47 -4.33
N ASP A 137 5.22 -1.33 -4.23
CA ASP A 137 4.09 -1.42 -5.13
C ASP A 137 2.78 -1.24 -4.37
N MET A 138 1.84 -0.48 -4.94
CA MET A 138 0.53 -0.24 -4.31
C MET A 138 -0.57 -0.12 -5.34
N ASP A 139 -1.64 -0.88 -5.12
CA ASP A 139 -2.92 -0.75 -5.80
C ASP A 139 -3.94 -0.05 -4.90
N LEU A 140 -4.53 1.04 -5.40
CA LEU A 140 -5.52 1.83 -4.70
C LEU A 140 -6.74 2.08 -5.60
N THR A 141 -7.91 1.63 -5.16
CA THR A 141 -9.18 1.94 -5.84
C THR A 141 -10.11 2.66 -4.88
N PHE A 142 -10.63 3.83 -5.25
CA PHE A 142 -11.47 4.60 -4.35
C PHE A 142 -12.45 5.53 -5.06
N LYS A 143 -13.41 6.04 -4.30
CA LYS A 143 -14.29 7.15 -4.65
C LYS A 143 -14.11 8.29 -3.65
N TYR A 144 -14.16 9.52 -4.14
CA TYR A 144 -14.08 10.72 -3.33
C TYR A 144 -15.40 11.48 -3.39
N GLY A 145 -16.07 11.60 -2.25
CA GLY A 145 -17.37 12.24 -2.13
C GLY A 145 -18.44 11.59 -3.02
N SER A 146 -19.16 12.42 -3.76
CA SER A 146 -20.25 11.99 -4.65
C SER A 146 -19.80 11.67 -6.08
N MET A 147 -18.52 11.38 -6.31
CA MET A 147 -18.03 11.03 -7.66
C MET A 147 -18.82 9.83 -8.21
N PRO A 148 -19.33 9.93 -9.46
CA PRO A 148 -20.10 8.85 -10.06
C PRO A 148 -19.25 7.61 -10.40
N PHE A 149 -17.96 7.82 -10.64
CA PHE A 149 -16.99 6.78 -11.03
C PHE A 149 -15.89 6.65 -9.97
N GLY A 150 -15.29 5.47 -9.86
CA GLY A 150 -14.12 5.26 -9.03
C GLY A 150 -12.83 5.66 -9.75
N LEU A 151 -11.78 5.88 -8.99
CA LEU A 151 -10.41 5.99 -9.48
C LEU A 151 -9.64 4.74 -9.11
N LYS A 152 -8.83 4.25 -10.03
CA LYS A 152 -7.81 3.24 -9.77
C LYS A 152 -6.46 3.91 -9.93
N GLN A 153 -5.61 3.74 -8.92
CA GLN A 153 -4.23 4.21 -8.91
C GLN A 153 -3.30 3.03 -8.71
N GLU A 154 -2.32 2.92 -9.57
CA GLU A 154 -1.23 1.96 -9.48
C GLU A 154 0.05 2.75 -9.21
N TYR A 155 0.81 2.31 -8.23
CA TYR A 155 2.05 2.95 -7.81
C TYR A 155 3.17 1.94 -7.92
N GLU A 156 4.20 2.28 -8.65
CA GLU A 156 5.40 1.45 -8.83
C GLU A 156 6.63 2.25 -8.40
N SER A 157 7.54 1.62 -7.69
CA SER A 157 8.82 2.24 -7.34
C SER A 157 9.55 2.76 -8.56
N LEU A 158 10.12 3.95 -8.44
CA LEU A 158 11.03 4.48 -9.46
C LEU A 158 12.34 3.69 -9.37
N ARG A 159 12.63 2.91 -10.40
CA ARG A 159 13.94 2.28 -10.57
C ARG A 159 14.91 3.35 -11.11
N ASP A 160 16.01 3.54 -10.41
CA ASP A 160 17.13 4.37 -10.84
C ASP A 160 17.90 3.71 -12.02
#